data_3e239d9be58f72f7a8773cb9cfe0a2e2
#
_entry.id   3e239d9be58f72f7a8773cb9cfe0a2e2
#
_cell.length_a   1.000
_cell.length_b   1.000
_cell.length_c   1.000
_cell.angle_alpha   90.00
_cell.angle_beta   90.00
_cell.angle_gamma   90.00
#
_symmetry.space_group_name_H-M   'P 1'
#
loop_
_entity.id
_entity.type
_entity.pdbx_description
1 polymer ?
#
loop_
_entity_poly.entity_id
_entity_poly.type
_entity_poly.pdbx_seq_one_letter_code
_entity_poly.pdbx_strand_id
1 'polypeptide(L)'
;MLRKLRFFTVIAMLSVVLGMRATSTVATPCDDVSTDTLRVSLITCAPGPEVYQLFGHSAMRVQRSGVDGFDLVFNYGVFSFSDDFILKFTQGHTDYMLAVYDFQYFLIDYVMRGSTVYEQELNLTHAQREALFDALCINARAENRVYRYNFLYDNCATRPRDRVEQALSLMGEHVVYAPVDTLYTFRELIRHYGANYSWLTFGIDLALGRELDSEATWHEHMFVPMLLQRACDEAVVVNDSTMHERRLVSATRELFHSDVVPINPPTPWYLSPMACALLLLAITIFITLRDVRTGRLSRWYDTLLGVVMCLSGVVIYFLVICSEHPATSFNLHALWLTPCAIMPAVLPYVRKAMPVARWYHTVNVVLILLFALLVVCGVQCVDSAVWPLVAVSLIRSLNFVFYYKRNLIK
;
A
#
# COMPACT_ATOMS: atom_id res chain seq x y z
N MET A 1 -33.85 -1.16 -20.77
CA MET A 1 -34.94 -2.12 -20.50
C MET A 1 -34.44 -3.36 -19.75
N LEU A 2 -33.17 -3.69 -19.72
CA LEU A 2 -32.59 -4.86 -19.02
C LEU A 2 -32.32 -4.68 -17.49
N ARG A 3 -32.37 -3.47 -16.97
CA ARG A 3 -32.13 -3.18 -15.53
C ARG A 3 -33.38 -3.40 -14.64
N LYS A 4 -34.59 -3.40 -15.21
CA LYS A 4 -35.84 -3.65 -14.45
C LYS A 4 -36.19 -5.12 -14.31
N LEU A 5 -35.57 -6.02 -15.10
CA LEU A 5 -35.85 -7.45 -15.05
C LEU A 5 -35.10 -8.17 -13.90
N ARG A 6 -33.98 -7.60 -13.42
CA ARG A 6 -33.22 -8.18 -12.31
C ARG A 6 -33.84 -7.93 -10.92
N PHE A 7 -34.70 -6.90 -10.81
CA PHE A 7 -35.34 -6.56 -9.54
C PHE A 7 -36.53 -7.48 -9.21
N PHE A 8 -37.20 -8.05 -10.23
CA PHE A 8 -38.34 -8.96 -10.02
C PHE A 8 -37.93 -10.39 -9.72
N THR A 9 -36.72 -10.83 -10.09
CA THR A 9 -36.24 -12.20 -9.80
C THR A 9 -35.80 -12.36 -8.36
N VAL A 10 -35.36 -11.30 -7.68
CA VAL A 10 -34.98 -11.32 -6.27
C VAL A 10 -36.21 -11.39 -5.35
N ILE A 11 -37.33 -10.78 -5.73
CA ILE A 11 -38.58 -10.82 -4.93
C ILE A 11 -39.28 -12.17 -5.03
N ALA A 12 -39.15 -12.89 -6.14
CA ALA A 12 -39.72 -14.21 -6.33
C ALA A 12 -39.01 -15.33 -5.55
N MET A 13 -37.72 -15.15 -5.18
CA MET A 13 -37.01 -16.13 -4.34
C MET A 13 -37.26 -15.94 -2.83
N LEU A 14 -37.75 -14.79 -2.39
CA LEU A 14 -38.05 -14.56 -0.97
C LEU A 14 -39.36 -15.17 -0.51
N SER A 15 -40.25 -15.57 -1.43
CA SER A 15 -41.59 -16.11 -1.10
C SER A 15 -41.65 -17.63 -0.95
N VAL A 16 -40.58 -18.37 -1.17
CA VAL A 16 -40.56 -19.86 -1.08
C VAL A 16 -40.04 -20.34 0.28
N VAL A 17 -39.53 -19.49 1.15
CA VAL A 17 -38.94 -19.89 2.45
C VAL A 17 -39.93 -19.85 3.61
N LEU A 18 -41.19 -19.46 3.41
CA LEU A 18 -42.20 -19.30 4.49
C LEU A 18 -43.24 -20.46 4.56
N GLY A 19 -42.83 -21.67 4.31
CA GLY A 19 -43.76 -22.83 4.29
C GLY A 19 -43.25 -24.11 4.97
N MET A 20 -42.46 -24.05 6.03
CA MET A 20 -42.12 -25.24 6.82
C MET A 20 -42.74 -25.17 8.21
N ARG A 21 -43.78 -26.00 8.41
CA ARG A 21 -44.43 -26.23 9.72
C ARG A 21 -43.46 -26.88 10.68
N ALA A 22 -43.30 -26.27 11.86
CA ALA A 22 -42.60 -26.86 13.00
C ALA A 22 -43.40 -28.06 13.57
N THR A 23 -42.80 -29.21 13.56
CA THR A 23 -43.23 -30.35 14.42
C THR A 23 -42.53 -30.21 15.76
N SER A 24 -43.27 -29.95 16.80
CA SER A 24 -42.79 -29.91 18.18
C SER A 24 -42.45 -31.31 18.67
N THR A 25 -41.17 -31.61 18.78
CA THR A 25 -40.67 -32.72 19.61
C THR A 25 -40.38 -32.18 21.01
N VAL A 26 -41.04 -32.79 22.01
CA VAL A 26 -40.80 -32.54 23.43
C VAL A 26 -39.38 -32.98 23.76
N ALA A 27 -38.49 -32.01 24.02
CA ALA A 27 -37.14 -32.29 24.51
C ALA A 27 -37.15 -32.51 26.01
N THR A 28 -36.53 -33.59 26.45
CA THR A 28 -36.14 -33.84 27.84
C THR A 28 -35.17 -32.74 28.32
N PRO A 29 -35.22 -32.31 29.60
CA PRO A 29 -34.28 -31.33 30.11
C PRO A 29 -32.88 -31.96 30.18
N CYS A 30 -32.01 -31.58 29.28
CA CYS A 30 -30.56 -31.71 29.45
C CYS A 30 -30.12 -30.53 30.29
N ASP A 31 -29.28 -30.77 31.27
CA ASP A 31 -28.64 -29.80 32.12
C ASP A 31 -27.98 -28.72 31.27
N ASP A 32 -28.46 -27.50 31.43
CA ASP A 32 -28.01 -26.29 30.75
C ASP A 32 -26.65 -25.88 31.34
N VAL A 33 -25.58 -26.52 30.91
CA VAL A 33 -24.24 -25.92 31.01
C VAL A 33 -24.27 -24.80 30.03
N SER A 34 -24.37 -23.56 30.54
CA SER A 34 -24.30 -22.33 29.72
C SER A 34 -23.04 -22.38 28.92
N THR A 35 -23.12 -22.75 27.64
CA THR A 35 -22.00 -22.75 26.71
C THR A 35 -21.79 -21.35 26.16
N ASP A 36 -21.60 -20.35 27.04
CA ASP A 36 -21.17 -19.04 26.66
C ASP A 36 -19.69 -19.11 26.30
N THR A 37 -19.41 -19.37 25.01
CA THR A 37 -18.07 -19.49 24.48
C THR A 37 -17.74 -18.30 23.62
N LEU A 38 -16.83 -17.45 24.10
CA LEU A 38 -16.24 -16.40 23.30
C LEU A 38 -15.15 -17.00 22.39
N ARG A 39 -15.23 -16.74 21.09
CA ARG A 39 -14.21 -17.08 20.09
C ARG A 39 -13.65 -15.81 19.47
N VAL A 40 -12.36 -15.80 19.22
CA VAL A 40 -11.67 -14.69 18.53
C VAL A 40 -10.87 -15.27 17.39
N SER A 41 -11.05 -14.71 16.21
CA SER A 41 -10.38 -15.14 14.99
C SER A 41 -9.73 -13.96 14.26
N LEU A 42 -8.59 -14.19 13.65
CA LEU A 42 -8.02 -13.31 12.63
C LEU A 42 -8.67 -13.66 11.28
N ILE A 43 -9.22 -12.65 10.63
CA ILE A 43 -9.75 -12.77 9.26
C ILE A 43 -8.72 -12.18 8.31
N THR A 44 -8.44 -12.89 7.22
CA THR A 44 -7.58 -12.41 6.14
C THR A 44 -8.32 -12.50 4.81
N CYS A 45 -8.40 -11.38 4.10
CA CYS A 45 -8.97 -11.29 2.77
C CYS A 45 -7.84 -11.16 1.75
N ALA A 46 -7.88 -12.00 0.71
CA ALA A 46 -6.90 -11.99 -0.36
C ALA A 46 -6.90 -10.66 -1.14
N PRO A 47 -5.80 -10.32 -1.82
CA PRO A 47 -5.71 -9.15 -2.69
C PRO A 47 -6.85 -9.04 -3.69
N GLY A 48 -7.23 -7.81 -4.02
CA GLY A 48 -8.26 -7.47 -5.01
C GLY A 48 -7.73 -6.57 -6.12
N PRO A 49 -8.57 -6.22 -7.12
CA PRO A 49 -8.15 -5.49 -8.32
C PRO A 49 -7.97 -3.99 -8.10
N GLU A 50 -8.55 -3.42 -7.04
CA GLU A 50 -8.44 -2.00 -6.77
C GLU A 50 -7.12 -1.66 -6.06
N VAL A 51 -6.59 -0.46 -6.29
CA VAL A 51 -5.29 -0.02 -5.76
C VAL A 51 -5.19 -0.20 -4.23
N TYR A 52 -6.25 0.13 -3.49
CA TYR A 52 -6.29 -0.01 -2.04
C TYR A 52 -6.50 -1.46 -1.55
N GLN A 53 -6.71 -2.41 -2.47
CA GLN A 53 -6.90 -3.84 -2.19
C GLN A 53 -5.67 -4.69 -2.53
N LEU A 54 -4.63 -4.09 -3.10
CA LEU A 54 -3.46 -4.82 -3.63
C LEU A 54 -2.75 -5.71 -2.61
N PHE A 55 -2.80 -5.34 -1.34
CA PHE A 55 -2.13 -6.08 -0.26
C PHE A 55 -3.08 -7.03 0.47
N GLY A 56 -4.37 -7.06 0.10
CA GLY A 56 -5.39 -7.76 0.87
C GLY A 56 -5.84 -6.94 2.08
N HIS A 57 -6.48 -7.62 3.04
CA HIS A 57 -6.99 -6.98 4.24
C HIS A 57 -7.00 -7.93 5.42
N SER A 58 -6.89 -7.41 6.66
CA SER A 58 -7.05 -8.17 7.89
C SER A 58 -8.06 -7.50 8.82
N ALA A 59 -8.84 -8.32 9.54
CA ALA A 59 -9.79 -7.87 10.55
C ALA A 59 -9.85 -8.89 11.71
N MET A 60 -10.41 -8.48 12.86
CA MET A 60 -10.68 -9.40 13.97
C MET A 60 -12.15 -9.74 14.00
N ARG A 61 -12.49 -11.04 14.04
CA ARG A 61 -13.85 -11.53 14.27
C ARG A 61 -13.98 -12.00 15.69
N VAL A 62 -15.05 -11.59 16.36
CA VAL A 62 -15.37 -12.01 17.72
C VAL A 62 -16.78 -12.57 17.72
N GLN A 63 -16.91 -13.82 18.17
CA GLN A 63 -18.18 -14.52 18.25
C GLN A 63 -18.46 -14.91 19.71
N ARG A 64 -19.66 -14.66 20.18
CA ARG A 64 -20.16 -15.19 21.45
C ARG A 64 -21.39 -16.04 21.17
N SER A 65 -21.40 -17.29 21.65
CA SER A 65 -22.57 -18.15 21.61
C SER A 65 -23.39 -17.95 22.89
N GLY A 66 -24.68 -18.29 22.84
CA GLY A 66 -25.59 -18.17 23.98
C GLY A 66 -26.81 -17.28 23.67
N VAL A 67 -27.59 -16.94 24.72
CA VAL A 67 -28.83 -16.15 24.56
C VAL A 67 -28.56 -14.74 24.05
N ASP A 68 -27.49 -14.15 24.51
CA ASP A 68 -27.00 -12.81 24.08
C ASP A 68 -25.85 -12.94 23.07
N GLY A 69 -25.93 -13.94 22.20
CA GLY A 69 -24.91 -14.24 21.22
C GLY A 69 -24.76 -13.15 20.15
N PHE A 70 -23.53 -12.97 19.67
CA PHE A 70 -23.20 -12.05 18.60
C PHE A 70 -22.08 -12.59 17.70
N ASP A 71 -21.96 -12.02 16.51
CA ASP A 71 -20.90 -12.31 15.54
C ASP A 71 -20.45 -10.99 14.91
N LEU A 72 -19.42 -10.40 15.46
CA LEU A 72 -18.94 -9.06 15.13
C LEU A 72 -17.59 -9.09 14.46
N VAL A 73 -17.36 -8.15 13.53
CA VAL A 73 -16.05 -7.84 12.99
C VAL A 73 -15.56 -6.49 13.52
N PHE A 74 -14.32 -6.47 13.99
CA PHE A 74 -13.55 -5.28 14.32
C PHE A 74 -12.62 -5.00 13.14
N ASN A 75 -13.02 -4.03 12.32
CA ASN A 75 -12.41 -3.72 11.03
C ASN A 75 -11.57 -2.43 11.13
N TYR A 76 -10.25 -2.58 11.21
CA TYR A 76 -9.30 -1.47 11.19
C TYR A 76 -9.04 -0.98 9.77
N GLY A 77 -8.72 0.31 9.62
CA GLY A 77 -8.36 0.86 8.31
C GLY A 77 -9.56 1.33 7.49
N VAL A 78 -10.72 1.49 8.12
CA VAL A 78 -11.88 2.06 7.44
C VAL A 78 -11.68 3.56 7.25
N PHE A 79 -11.91 4.04 6.03
CA PHE A 79 -11.78 5.44 5.66
C PHE A 79 -12.95 5.88 4.76
N SER A 80 -13.14 7.19 4.64
CA SER A 80 -14.13 7.77 3.73
C SER A 80 -13.44 8.62 2.66
N PHE A 81 -13.90 8.53 1.42
CA PHE A 81 -13.48 9.42 0.35
C PHE A 81 -14.20 10.77 0.52
N SER A 82 -13.51 11.75 1.12
CA SER A 82 -13.93 13.15 1.16
C SER A 82 -13.28 13.93 0.02
N ASP A 83 -13.80 15.13 -0.31
CA ASP A 83 -13.25 15.95 -1.40
C ASP A 83 -11.77 16.32 -1.20
N ASP A 84 -11.32 16.37 0.05
CA ASP A 84 -9.94 16.67 0.45
C ASP A 84 -9.10 15.40 0.73
N PHE A 85 -9.63 14.20 0.48
CA PHE A 85 -8.97 12.93 0.76
C PHE A 85 -7.57 12.84 0.14
N ILE A 86 -7.44 13.17 -1.16
CA ILE A 86 -6.15 13.08 -1.87
C ILE A 86 -5.12 14.00 -1.24
N LEU A 87 -5.51 15.24 -0.88
CA LEU A 87 -4.62 16.19 -0.24
C LEU A 87 -4.18 15.69 1.15
N LYS A 88 -5.11 15.25 1.97
CA LYS A 88 -4.83 14.68 3.29
C LYS A 88 -3.95 13.44 3.19
N PHE A 89 -4.25 12.55 2.25
CA PHE A 89 -3.44 11.36 2.00
C PHE A 89 -1.99 11.71 1.63
N THR A 90 -1.79 12.66 0.70
CA THR A 90 -0.44 13.09 0.30
C THR A 90 0.32 13.81 1.42
N GLN A 91 -0.39 14.47 2.33
CA GLN A 91 0.20 15.08 3.53
C GLN A 91 0.48 14.07 4.66
N GLY A 92 0.01 12.83 4.56
CA GLY A 92 0.10 11.86 5.65
C GLY A 92 -0.98 12.02 6.73
N HIS A 93 -1.96 12.91 6.52
CA HIS A 93 -3.09 13.12 7.43
C HIS A 93 -4.19 12.08 7.18
N THR A 94 -3.82 10.81 7.28
CA THR A 94 -4.68 9.64 7.01
C THR A 94 -5.38 9.19 8.27
N ASP A 95 -6.38 9.96 8.72
CA ASP A 95 -7.19 9.59 9.89
C ASP A 95 -8.21 8.52 9.49
N TYR A 96 -7.87 7.27 9.74
CA TYR A 96 -8.70 6.10 9.52
C TYR A 96 -9.34 5.68 10.85
N MET A 97 -10.31 4.78 10.78
CA MET A 97 -11.01 4.34 11.98
C MET A 97 -11.15 2.83 12.09
N LEU A 98 -11.37 2.39 13.33
CA LEU A 98 -11.94 1.07 13.62
C LEU A 98 -13.46 1.15 13.50
N ALA A 99 -14.03 0.31 12.62
CA ALA A 99 -15.47 0.11 12.51
C ALA A 99 -15.86 -1.26 13.08
N VAL A 100 -17.03 -1.34 13.71
CA VAL A 100 -17.58 -2.58 14.28
C VAL A 100 -18.98 -2.79 13.73
N TYR A 101 -19.24 -3.96 13.16
CA TYR A 101 -20.53 -4.35 12.59
C TYR A 101 -20.64 -5.88 12.47
N ASP A 102 -21.82 -6.39 12.13
CA ASP A 102 -22.04 -7.83 11.98
C ASP A 102 -21.13 -8.41 10.90
N PHE A 103 -20.49 -9.53 11.23
CA PHE A 103 -19.53 -10.20 10.35
C PHE A 103 -20.13 -10.62 8.99
N GLN A 104 -21.41 -10.94 8.93
CA GLN A 104 -22.08 -11.32 7.69
C GLN A 104 -21.97 -10.20 6.61
N TYR A 105 -22.08 -8.92 6.99
CA TYR A 105 -21.97 -7.82 6.05
C TYR A 105 -20.52 -7.66 5.54
N PHE A 106 -19.55 -7.88 6.42
CA PHE A 106 -18.15 -7.92 6.04
C PHE A 106 -17.90 -9.04 5.01
N LEU A 107 -18.34 -10.25 5.29
CA LEU A 107 -18.14 -11.40 4.41
C LEU A 107 -18.80 -11.20 3.04
N ILE A 108 -20.05 -10.72 3.00
CA ILE A 108 -20.77 -10.44 1.75
C ILE A 108 -20.00 -9.46 0.87
N ASP A 109 -19.43 -8.39 1.46
CA ASP A 109 -18.66 -7.39 0.71
C ASP A 109 -17.45 -8.02 0.00
N TYR A 110 -16.70 -8.90 0.67
CA TYR A 110 -15.56 -9.60 0.07
C TYR A 110 -15.96 -10.68 -0.93
N VAL A 111 -17.07 -11.38 -0.69
CA VAL A 111 -17.66 -12.32 -1.66
C VAL A 111 -18.05 -11.58 -2.95
N MET A 112 -18.69 -10.41 -2.84
CA MET A 112 -19.05 -9.59 -4.00
C MET A 112 -17.85 -9.04 -4.77
N ARG A 113 -16.73 -8.81 -4.08
CA ARG A 113 -15.45 -8.42 -4.68
C ARG A 113 -14.72 -9.58 -5.33
N GLY A 114 -15.13 -10.85 -5.09
CA GLY A 114 -14.42 -12.04 -5.54
C GLY A 114 -13.08 -12.24 -4.82
N SER A 115 -12.97 -11.80 -3.57
CA SER A 115 -11.76 -11.95 -2.76
C SER A 115 -11.92 -13.16 -1.83
N THR A 116 -10.98 -14.11 -1.89
CA THR A 116 -10.96 -15.27 -0.97
C THR A 116 -10.82 -14.79 0.47
N VAL A 117 -11.57 -15.40 1.38
CA VAL A 117 -11.58 -15.03 2.81
C VAL A 117 -11.18 -16.22 3.67
N TYR A 118 -10.14 -16.02 4.47
CA TYR A 118 -9.62 -16.99 5.43
C TYR A 118 -9.94 -16.58 6.85
N GLU A 119 -10.19 -17.56 7.72
CA GLU A 119 -10.37 -17.40 9.15
C GLU A 119 -9.37 -18.25 9.91
N GLN A 120 -8.63 -17.66 10.82
CA GLN A 120 -7.72 -18.33 11.75
C GLN A 120 -8.24 -18.16 13.17
N GLU A 121 -8.79 -19.23 13.75
CA GLU A 121 -9.27 -19.23 15.13
C GLU A 121 -8.08 -19.22 16.09
N LEU A 122 -8.02 -18.20 16.95
CA LEU A 122 -6.89 -18.01 17.88
C LEU A 122 -7.03 -18.93 19.10
N ASN A 123 -5.96 -19.64 19.42
CA ASN A 123 -5.87 -20.57 20.56
C ASN A 123 -5.53 -19.81 21.86
N LEU A 124 -6.46 -18.95 22.27
CA LEU A 124 -6.36 -18.15 23.48
C LEU A 124 -7.12 -18.82 24.63
N THR A 125 -6.67 -18.62 25.86
CA THR A 125 -7.41 -18.97 27.06
C THR A 125 -8.69 -18.11 27.19
N HIS A 126 -9.64 -18.52 28.00
CA HIS A 126 -10.86 -17.73 28.21
C HIS A 126 -10.54 -16.32 28.67
N ALA A 127 -9.66 -16.17 29.66
CA ALA A 127 -9.23 -14.86 30.18
C ALA A 127 -8.57 -13.97 29.11
N GLN A 128 -7.75 -14.57 28.23
CA GLN A 128 -7.11 -13.82 27.12
C GLN A 128 -8.13 -13.35 26.08
N ARG A 129 -9.12 -14.19 25.77
CA ARG A 129 -10.20 -13.82 24.83
C ARG A 129 -11.03 -12.65 25.36
N GLU A 130 -11.42 -12.70 26.64
CA GLU A 130 -12.17 -11.59 27.25
C GLU A 130 -11.31 -10.33 27.30
N ALA A 131 -10.05 -10.39 27.72
CA ALA A 131 -9.14 -9.24 27.74
C ALA A 131 -8.94 -8.62 26.34
N LEU A 132 -8.80 -9.46 25.31
CA LEU A 132 -8.68 -9.00 23.93
C LEU A 132 -9.99 -8.36 23.45
N PHE A 133 -11.13 -8.94 23.75
CA PHE A 133 -12.45 -8.41 23.39
C PHE A 133 -12.69 -7.05 24.08
N ASP A 134 -12.38 -6.93 25.37
CA ASP A 134 -12.48 -5.68 26.12
C ASP A 134 -11.58 -4.59 25.51
N ALA A 135 -10.33 -4.94 25.14
CA ALA A 135 -9.40 -4.02 24.49
C ALA A 135 -9.93 -3.54 23.12
N LEU A 136 -10.54 -4.44 22.34
CA LEU A 136 -11.17 -4.10 21.07
C LEU A 136 -12.39 -3.19 21.27
N CYS A 137 -13.23 -3.47 22.26
CA CYS A 137 -14.39 -2.64 22.64
C CYS A 137 -13.96 -1.25 23.10
N ILE A 138 -12.91 -1.14 23.92
CA ILE A 138 -12.34 0.16 24.35
C ILE A 138 -11.83 0.92 23.13
N ASN A 139 -11.13 0.26 22.21
CA ASN A 139 -10.61 0.89 21.01
C ASN A 139 -11.73 1.32 20.03
N ALA A 140 -12.88 0.66 20.05
CA ALA A 140 -14.03 0.99 19.20
C ALA A 140 -14.84 2.21 19.70
N ARG A 141 -14.60 2.71 20.91
CA ARG A 141 -15.28 3.89 21.44
C ARG A 141 -15.00 5.11 20.58
N ALA A 142 -15.95 6.05 20.52
CA ALA A 142 -15.88 7.22 19.67
C ALA A 142 -14.57 8.03 19.84
N GLU A 143 -14.09 8.13 21.07
CA GLU A 143 -12.86 8.84 21.46
C GLU A 143 -11.56 8.11 21.06
N ASN A 144 -11.61 6.78 20.82
CA ASN A 144 -10.42 5.94 20.60
C ASN A 144 -10.34 5.35 19.19
N ARG A 145 -11.48 5.30 18.46
CA ARG A 145 -11.56 4.54 17.20
C ARG A 145 -10.83 5.17 16.03
N VAL A 146 -10.60 6.49 16.05
CA VAL A 146 -9.88 7.22 14.99
C VAL A 146 -8.41 7.21 15.29
N TYR A 147 -7.58 6.92 14.28
CA TYR A 147 -6.13 6.86 14.41
C TYR A 147 -5.43 7.30 13.14
N ARG A 148 -4.19 7.77 13.28
CA ARG A 148 -3.34 8.11 12.16
C ARG A 148 -2.82 6.82 11.50
N TYR A 149 -3.39 6.49 10.36
CA TYR A 149 -3.00 5.30 9.60
C TYR A 149 -1.60 5.46 9.01
N ASN A 150 -0.77 4.46 9.19
CA ASN A 150 0.51 4.33 8.52
C ASN A 150 0.56 3.00 7.77
N PHE A 151 0.72 3.06 6.46
CA PHE A 151 0.66 1.90 5.59
C PHE A 151 1.64 0.77 6.00
N LEU A 152 2.84 1.12 6.49
CA LEU A 152 3.87 0.15 6.87
C LEU A 152 3.76 -0.27 8.35
N TYR A 153 3.50 0.68 9.24
CA TYR A 153 3.71 0.48 10.66
C TYR A 153 2.42 0.48 11.51
N ASP A 154 1.32 1.03 11.01
CA ASP A 154 0.06 1.12 11.76
C ASP A 154 -1.16 0.98 10.84
N ASN A 155 -1.43 -0.25 10.38
CA ASN A 155 -2.43 -0.56 9.37
C ASN A 155 -3.43 -1.64 9.82
N CYS A 156 -4.24 -2.14 8.88
CA CYS A 156 -5.26 -3.16 9.13
C CYS A 156 -4.69 -4.54 9.54
N ALA A 157 -3.42 -4.82 9.28
CA ALA A 157 -2.76 -6.07 9.67
C ALA A 157 -1.95 -5.91 10.96
N THR A 158 -1.19 -4.83 11.11
CA THR A 158 -0.34 -4.60 12.29
C THR A 158 -1.17 -4.40 13.55
N ARG A 159 -2.30 -3.66 13.48
CA ARG A 159 -3.16 -3.44 14.65
C ARG A 159 -3.77 -4.72 15.23
N PRO A 160 -4.39 -5.61 14.47
CA PRO A 160 -4.81 -6.91 14.99
C PRO A 160 -3.69 -7.72 15.63
N ARG A 161 -2.52 -7.81 14.96
CA ARG A 161 -1.32 -8.48 15.49
C ARG A 161 -0.95 -7.92 16.87
N ASP A 162 -0.76 -6.62 16.95
CA ASP A 162 -0.30 -5.94 18.17
C ASP A 162 -1.32 -6.09 19.33
N ARG A 163 -2.64 -6.16 19.02
CA ARG A 163 -3.67 -6.41 20.04
C ARG A 163 -3.60 -7.83 20.58
N VAL A 164 -3.35 -8.82 19.73
CA VAL A 164 -3.17 -10.22 20.14
C VAL A 164 -1.90 -10.34 21.01
N GLU A 165 -0.78 -9.79 20.56
CA GLU A 165 0.48 -9.79 21.32
C GLU A 165 0.33 -9.10 22.67
N GLN A 166 -0.36 -7.96 22.72
CA GLN A 166 -0.64 -7.24 23.95
C GLN A 166 -1.48 -8.07 24.93
N ALA A 167 -2.55 -8.73 24.46
CA ALA A 167 -3.41 -9.55 25.31
C ALA A 167 -2.68 -10.75 25.93
N LEU A 168 -1.74 -11.34 25.17
CA LEU A 168 -0.88 -12.42 25.66
C LEU A 168 0.15 -11.90 26.69
N SER A 169 0.82 -10.80 26.37
CA SER A 169 1.83 -10.18 27.23
C SER A 169 1.30 -9.80 28.62
N LEU A 170 0.06 -9.30 28.70
CA LEU A 170 -0.59 -8.97 29.97
C LEU A 170 -0.76 -10.19 30.91
N MET A 171 -0.66 -11.40 30.35
CA MET A 171 -0.81 -12.67 31.09
C MET A 171 0.50 -13.47 31.15
N GLY A 172 1.65 -12.83 30.92
CA GLY A 172 2.96 -13.46 30.97
C GLY A 172 3.21 -14.49 29.85
N GLU A 173 2.70 -14.21 28.67
CA GLU A 173 2.92 -15.02 27.47
C GLU A 173 3.32 -14.13 26.29
N HIS A 174 4.07 -14.68 25.36
CA HIS A 174 4.44 -13.99 24.12
C HIS A 174 4.33 -14.90 22.90
N VAL A 175 4.24 -14.28 21.71
CA VAL A 175 4.21 -14.99 20.43
C VAL A 175 5.64 -15.14 19.92
N VAL A 176 5.98 -16.35 19.50
CA VAL A 176 7.20 -16.64 18.74
C VAL A 176 6.80 -17.04 17.33
N TYR A 177 7.18 -16.21 16.38
CA TYR A 177 6.97 -16.46 14.96
C TYR A 177 8.08 -17.34 14.40
N ALA A 178 7.71 -18.31 13.57
CA ALA A 178 8.69 -19.16 12.90
C ALA A 178 9.62 -18.31 12.02
N PRO A 179 10.93 -18.60 12.01
CA PRO A 179 11.89 -17.87 11.17
C PRO A 179 11.57 -18.10 9.68
N VAL A 180 11.93 -17.12 8.86
CA VAL A 180 11.83 -17.20 7.40
C VAL A 180 13.22 -17.17 6.77
N ASP A 181 13.39 -17.89 5.65
CA ASP A 181 14.68 -18.01 4.97
C ASP A 181 15.12 -16.71 4.29
N THR A 182 14.16 -15.86 3.92
CA THR A 182 14.44 -14.63 3.16
C THR A 182 13.65 -13.46 3.74
N LEU A 183 14.37 -12.41 4.06
CA LEU A 183 13.81 -11.11 4.41
C LEU A 183 13.89 -10.21 3.18
N TYR A 184 12.84 -9.42 2.98
CA TYR A 184 12.71 -8.46 1.89
C TYR A 184 12.73 -7.04 2.46
N THR A 185 13.14 -6.08 1.65
CA THR A 185 12.89 -4.67 1.95
C THR A 185 11.41 -4.34 1.77
N PHE A 186 10.94 -3.27 2.40
CA PHE A 186 9.57 -2.79 2.17
C PHE A 186 9.32 -2.51 0.68
N ARG A 187 10.31 -1.96 -0.03
CA ARG A 187 10.22 -1.67 -1.47
C ARG A 187 10.01 -2.95 -2.31
N GLU A 188 10.73 -4.01 -1.99
CA GLU A 188 10.58 -5.30 -2.68
C GLU A 188 9.19 -5.90 -2.47
N LEU A 189 8.65 -5.82 -1.25
CA LEU A 189 7.28 -6.26 -0.96
C LEU A 189 6.25 -5.42 -1.72
N ILE A 190 6.40 -4.08 -1.74
CA ILE A 190 5.50 -3.20 -2.49
C ILE A 190 5.54 -3.53 -3.99
N ARG A 191 6.72 -3.73 -4.56
CA ARG A 191 6.89 -4.12 -5.97
C ARG A 191 6.28 -5.49 -6.27
N HIS A 192 6.43 -6.44 -5.35
CA HIS A 192 5.86 -7.78 -5.50
C HIS A 192 4.33 -7.72 -5.63
N TYR A 193 3.65 -7.08 -4.67
CA TYR A 193 2.19 -6.96 -4.69
C TYR A 193 1.67 -6.02 -5.78
N GLY A 194 2.45 -5.03 -6.19
CA GLY A 194 2.13 -4.09 -7.26
C GLY A 194 2.52 -4.54 -8.68
N ALA A 195 3.05 -5.74 -8.88
CA ALA A 195 3.67 -6.18 -10.13
C ALA A 195 2.78 -6.02 -11.40
N ASN A 196 1.47 -6.22 -11.26
CA ASN A 196 0.52 -6.07 -12.37
C ASN A 196 0.16 -4.60 -12.68
N TYR A 197 0.58 -3.67 -11.83
CA TYR A 197 0.24 -2.23 -11.90
C TYR A 197 1.51 -1.41 -12.10
N SER A 198 2.22 -1.64 -13.21
CA SER A 198 3.58 -1.11 -13.44
C SER A 198 3.67 0.42 -13.32
N TRP A 199 2.64 1.18 -13.75
CA TRP A 199 2.61 2.64 -13.59
C TRP A 199 2.39 3.09 -12.16
N LEU A 200 1.55 2.37 -11.41
CA LEU A 200 1.35 2.64 -9.98
C LEU A 200 2.64 2.36 -9.21
N THR A 201 3.24 1.18 -9.43
CA THR A 201 4.50 0.78 -8.78
C THR A 201 5.63 1.76 -9.11
N PHE A 202 5.74 2.18 -10.37
CA PHE A 202 6.68 3.20 -10.79
C PHE A 202 6.44 4.55 -10.10
N GLY A 203 5.17 4.98 -9.99
CA GLY A 203 4.79 6.21 -9.28
C GLY A 203 5.11 6.14 -7.79
N ILE A 204 4.84 5.00 -7.14
CA ILE A 204 5.19 4.76 -5.74
C ILE A 204 6.72 4.79 -5.56
N ASP A 205 7.47 4.15 -6.44
CA ASP A 205 8.93 4.15 -6.41
C ASP A 205 9.54 5.57 -6.54
N LEU A 206 8.93 6.43 -7.35
CA LEU A 206 9.34 7.84 -7.44
C LEU A 206 8.99 8.63 -6.17
N ALA A 207 7.81 8.37 -5.58
CA ALA A 207 7.30 9.10 -4.44
C ALA A 207 8.02 8.77 -3.13
N LEU A 208 8.42 7.49 -2.96
CA LEU A 208 8.96 6.98 -1.71
C LEU A 208 10.49 6.94 -1.70
N GLY A 209 11.05 7.37 -0.58
CA GLY A 209 12.47 7.54 -0.39
C GLY A 209 13.20 6.29 0.10
N ARG A 210 14.40 6.52 0.60
CA ARG A 210 15.36 5.51 1.04
C ARG A 210 14.87 4.62 2.20
N GLU A 211 13.93 5.09 3.03
CA GLU A 211 13.46 4.34 4.19
C GLU A 211 12.91 2.96 3.81
N LEU A 212 12.33 2.84 2.61
CA LEU A 212 11.83 1.56 2.09
C LEU A 212 12.92 0.56 1.71
N ASP A 213 14.16 0.97 1.61
CA ASP A 213 15.29 0.15 1.15
C ASP A 213 16.03 -0.54 2.32
N SER A 214 15.61 -0.26 3.56
CA SER A 214 16.07 -1.02 4.72
C SER A 214 15.49 -2.43 4.73
N GLU A 215 16.28 -3.40 5.14
CA GLU A 215 15.82 -4.75 5.38
C GLU A 215 14.75 -4.72 6.50
N ALA A 216 13.54 -5.16 6.18
CA ALA A 216 12.47 -5.25 7.16
C ALA A 216 12.57 -6.58 7.92
N THR A 217 12.36 -6.55 9.22
CA THR A 217 12.26 -7.75 10.05
C THR A 217 11.06 -8.59 9.64
N TRP A 218 11.05 -9.88 10.01
CA TRP A 218 9.88 -10.73 9.76
C TRP A 218 8.61 -10.16 10.42
N HIS A 219 8.73 -9.58 11.59
CA HIS A 219 7.63 -8.91 12.28
C HIS A 219 7.11 -7.69 11.48
N GLU A 220 7.99 -6.93 10.86
CA GLU A 220 7.59 -5.81 10.00
C GLU A 220 6.97 -6.29 8.69
N HIS A 221 7.36 -7.42 8.11
CA HIS A 221 6.70 -8.01 6.93
C HIS A 221 5.20 -8.25 7.14
N MET A 222 4.77 -8.44 8.39
CA MET A 222 3.37 -8.66 8.74
C MET A 222 2.47 -7.42 8.55
N PHE A 223 3.01 -6.30 8.04
CA PHE A 223 2.15 -5.22 7.52
C PHE A 223 1.32 -5.68 6.33
N VAL A 224 1.75 -6.74 5.64
CA VAL A 224 1.01 -7.39 4.56
C VAL A 224 0.09 -8.46 5.15
N PRO A 225 -1.24 -8.36 4.96
CA PRO A 225 -2.22 -9.30 5.52
C PRO A 225 -1.93 -10.78 5.25
N MET A 226 -1.54 -11.13 4.02
CA MET A 226 -1.21 -12.52 3.66
C MET A 226 0.04 -13.04 4.38
N LEU A 227 1.02 -12.17 4.64
CA LEU A 227 2.22 -12.54 5.39
C LEU A 227 1.92 -12.66 6.89
N LEU A 228 1.04 -11.81 7.43
CA LEU A 228 0.53 -11.97 8.80
C LEU A 228 -0.21 -13.30 8.97
N GLN A 229 -1.09 -13.65 8.02
CA GLN A 229 -1.78 -14.94 8.04
C GLN A 229 -0.80 -16.10 8.11
N ARG A 230 0.19 -16.12 7.20
CA ARG A 230 1.21 -17.16 7.17
C ARG A 230 2.02 -17.21 8.47
N ALA A 231 2.43 -16.07 8.99
CA ALA A 231 3.17 -15.98 10.24
C ALA A 231 2.37 -16.56 11.42
N CYS A 232 1.06 -16.27 11.49
CA CYS A 232 0.18 -16.78 12.54
C CYS A 232 -0.04 -18.30 12.45
N ASP A 233 -0.11 -18.87 11.23
CA ASP A 233 -0.29 -20.33 11.05
C ASP A 233 0.87 -21.13 11.67
N GLU A 234 2.07 -20.61 11.63
CA GLU A 234 3.29 -21.27 12.11
C GLU A 234 3.69 -20.81 13.52
N ALA A 235 3.06 -19.77 14.07
CA ALA A 235 3.43 -19.18 15.34
C ALA A 235 3.05 -20.05 16.54
N VAL A 236 3.88 -19.94 17.59
CA VAL A 236 3.61 -20.54 18.90
C VAL A 236 3.52 -19.46 19.98
N VAL A 237 2.70 -19.71 20.97
CA VAL A 237 2.59 -18.91 22.19
C VAL A 237 3.42 -19.62 23.27
N VAL A 238 4.32 -18.88 23.88
CA VAL A 238 5.22 -19.36 24.94
C VAL A 238 4.84 -18.68 26.25
N ASN A 239 4.67 -19.48 27.32
CA ASN A 239 4.49 -18.96 28.66
C ASN A 239 5.85 -18.61 29.28
N ASP A 240 6.00 -17.36 29.73
CA ASP A 240 7.28 -16.81 30.21
C ASP A 240 7.84 -17.51 31.45
N SER A 241 6.97 -18.09 32.27
CA SER A 241 7.36 -18.73 33.54
C SER A 241 7.59 -20.23 33.40
N THR A 242 6.74 -20.91 32.60
CA THR A 242 6.75 -22.37 32.50
C THR A 242 7.43 -22.87 31.24
N MET A 243 7.71 -21.99 30.29
CA MET A 243 8.20 -22.31 28.94
C MET A 243 7.29 -23.30 28.19
N HIS A 244 6.02 -23.39 28.61
CA HIS A 244 5.05 -24.22 27.89
C HIS A 244 4.66 -23.54 26.58
N GLU A 245 4.67 -24.32 25.51
CA GLU A 245 4.36 -23.87 24.16
C GLU A 245 3.04 -24.42 23.67
N ARG A 246 2.27 -23.62 22.93
CA ARG A 246 1.09 -24.03 22.17
C ARG A 246 1.01 -23.26 20.87
N ARG A 247 0.34 -23.83 19.86
CA ARG A 247 0.11 -23.10 18.61
C ARG A 247 -0.76 -21.86 18.86
N LEU A 248 -0.43 -20.74 18.18
CA LEU A 248 -1.24 -19.50 18.23
C LEU A 248 -2.60 -19.73 17.57
N VAL A 249 -2.64 -20.47 16.46
CA VAL A 249 -3.86 -20.77 15.69
C VAL A 249 -4.28 -22.21 15.97
N SER A 250 -5.54 -22.40 16.39
CA SER A 250 -6.13 -23.73 16.63
C SER A 250 -6.67 -24.35 15.35
N ALA A 251 -7.22 -23.54 14.45
CA ALA A 251 -7.78 -23.99 13.18
C ALA A 251 -7.76 -22.85 12.15
N THR A 252 -7.42 -23.18 10.92
CA THR A 252 -7.55 -22.30 9.75
C THR A 252 -8.65 -22.82 8.85
N ARG A 253 -9.58 -21.94 8.45
CA ARG A 253 -10.71 -22.25 7.58
C ARG A 253 -10.75 -21.26 6.42
N GLU A 254 -11.13 -21.74 5.25
CA GLU A 254 -11.50 -20.92 4.12
C GLU A 254 -13.01 -20.68 4.16
N LEU A 255 -13.44 -19.45 4.45
CA LEU A 255 -14.86 -19.10 4.56
C LEU A 255 -15.51 -18.85 3.20
N PHE A 256 -14.71 -18.36 2.27
CA PHE A 256 -15.10 -18.16 0.88
C PHE A 256 -13.89 -18.34 -0.02
N HIS A 257 -14.04 -19.17 -1.05
CA HIS A 257 -13.07 -19.34 -2.12
C HIS A 257 -13.50 -18.61 -3.37
N SER A 258 -12.61 -17.86 -3.96
CA SER A 258 -12.83 -17.24 -5.27
C SER A 258 -12.03 -17.98 -6.33
N ASP A 259 -12.72 -18.63 -7.25
CA ASP A 259 -12.08 -19.26 -8.43
C ASP A 259 -11.52 -18.21 -9.40
N VAL A 260 -12.02 -16.99 -9.33
CA VAL A 260 -11.61 -15.87 -10.16
C VAL A 260 -10.82 -14.90 -9.27
N VAL A 261 -9.50 -15.00 -9.31
CA VAL A 261 -8.67 -13.96 -8.68
C VAL A 261 -8.89 -12.68 -9.49
N PRO A 262 -9.50 -11.65 -8.90
CA PRO A 262 -9.76 -10.40 -9.61
C PRO A 262 -8.45 -9.62 -9.78
N ILE A 263 -7.58 -10.10 -10.65
CA ILE A 263 -6.31 -9.47 -10.99
C ILE A 263 -6.50 -8.72 -12.30
N ASN A 264 -6.21 -7.42 -12.30
CA ASN A 264 -6.13 -6.69 -13.55
C ASN A 264 -5.02 -7.28 -14.43
N PRO A 265 -5.25 -7.39 -15.75
CA PRO A 265 -4.21 -7.88 -16.64
C PRO A 265 -2.97 -6.99 -16.53
N PRO A 266 -1.76 -7.57 -16.58
CA PRO A 266 -0.53 -6.79 -16.49
C PRO A 266 -0.47 -5.76 -17.63
N THR A 267 0.12 -4.60 -17.33
CA THR A 267 0.34 -3.56 -18.34
C THR A 267 1.13 -4.14 -19.53
N PRO A 268 0.64 -4.01 -20.78
CA PRO A 268 1.38 -4.46 -21.94
C PRO A 268 2.80 -3.89 -21.96
N TRP A 269 3.80 -4.69 -22.31
CA TRP A 269 5.21 -4.31 -22.23
C TRP A 269 5.53 -2.98 -22.95
N TYR A 270 4.87 -2.73 -24.11
CA TYR A 270 5.06 -1.52 -24.93
C TYR A 270 4.41 -0.26 -24.34
N LEU A 271 3.53 -0.41 -23.33
CA LEU A 271 2.94 0.68 -22.52
C LEU A 271 3.56 0.74 -21.12
N SER A 272 4.58 -0.06 -20.83
CA SER A 272 5.26 -0.02 -19.52
C SER A 272 6.03 1.27 -19.34
N PRO A 273 6.30 1.72 -18.08
CA PRO A 273 7.14 2.88 -17.78
C PRO A 273 8.50 2.81 -18.49
N MET A 274 9.11 1.63 -18.54
CA MET A 274 10.39 1.41 -19.21
C MET A 274 10.30 1.66 -20.73
N ALA A 275 9.29 1.09 -21.40
CA ALA A 275 9.14 1.28 -22.84
C ALA A 275 8.88 2.76 -23.19
N CYS A 276 8.04 3.44 -22.41
CA CYS A 276 7.77 4.87 -22.58
C CYS A 276 9.03 5.72 -22.32
N ALA A 277 9.81 5.39 -21.29
CA ALA A 277 11.06 6.08 -20.98
C ALA A 277 12.12 5.89 -22.07
N LEU A 278 12.25 4.69 -22.62
CA LEU A 278 13.15 4.40 -23.76
C LEU A 278 12.72 5.12 -25.03
N LEU A 279 11.42 5.18 -25.33
CA LEU A 279 10.89 5.96 -26.46
C LEU A 279 11.20 7.44 -26.28
N LEU A 280 11.00 8.02 -25.10
CA LEU A 280 11.34 9.40 -24.81
C LEU A 280 12.84 9.65 -24.96
N LEU A 281 13.69 8.72 -24.52
CA LEU A 281 15.14 8.79 -24.71
C LEU A 281 15.52 8.78 -26.18
N ALA A 282 14.93 7.91 -27.01
CA ALA A 282 15.17 7.85 -28.44
C ALA A 282 14.79 9.17 -29.13
N ILE A 283 13.62 9.73 -28.80
CA ILE A 283 13.17 11.06 -29.28
C ILE A 283 14.17 12.14 -28.86
N THR A 284 14.62 12.12 -27.60
CA THR A 284 15.61 13.08 -27.07
C THR A 284 16.92 13.02 -27.83
N ILE A 285 17.44 11.83 -28.10
CA ILE A 285 18.67 11.63 -28.86
C ILE A 285 18.49 12.18 -30.29
N PHE A 286 17.39 11.85 -30.96
CA PHE A 286 17.09 12.33 -32.31
C PHE A 286 17.06 13.88 -32.37
N ILE A 287 16.32 14.51 -31.46
CA ILE A 287 16.21 15.98 -31.39
C ILE A 287 17.57 16.60 -31.07
N THR A 288 18.35 16.00 -30.17
CA THR A 288 19.68 16.50 -29.80
C THR A 288 20.67 16.43 -30.96
N LEU A 289 20.68 15.31 -31.71
CA LEU A 289 21.49 15.16 -32.91
C LEU A 289 21.14 16.21 -34.00
N ARG A 290 19.84 16.48 -34.16
CA ARG A 290 19.36 17.56 -35.04
C ARG A 290 19.85 18.93 -34.56
N ASP A 291 19.73 19.22 -33.25
CA ASP A 291 20.20 20.48 -32.68
C ASP A 291 21.71 20.70 -32.90
N VAL A 292 22.52 19.66 -32.69
CA VAL A 292 23.95 19.66 -32.92
C VAL A 292 24.29 19.91 -34.41
N ARG A 293 23.59 19.24 -35.33
CA ARG A 293 23.78 19.38 -36.78
C ARG A 293 23.40 20.78 -37.29
N THR A 294 22.28 21.31 -36.80
CA THR A 294 21.73 22.59 -37.28
C THR A 294 22.32 23.80 -36.55
N GLY A 295 22.98 23.56 -35.41
CA GLY A 295 23.47 24.65 -34.54
C GLY A 295 22.33 25.44 -33.89
N ARG A 296 21.12 24.86 -33.75
CA ARG A 296 19.95 25.53 -33.20
C ARG A 296 19.33 24.64 -32.10
N LEU A 297 18.93 25.24 -30.95
CA LEU A 297 18.22 24.53 -29.89
C LEU A 297 16.74 24.36 -30.21
N SER A 298 16.21 23.16 -29.99
CA SER A 298 14.77 22.86 -30.04
C SER A 298 14.09 23.32 -28.76
N ARG A 299 13.92 24.63 -28.58
CA ARG A 299 13.42 25.25 -27.33
C ARG A 299 12.04 24.73 -26.94
N TRP A 300 11.16 24.48 -27.91
CA TRP A 300 9.82 23.93 -27.64
C TRP A 300 9.88 22.58 -26.91
N TYR A 301 10.85 21.74 -27.29
CA TYR A 301 11.05 20.45 -26.66
C TYR A 301 11.58 20.60 -25.22
N ASP A 302 12.56 21.47 -25.02
CA ASP A 302 13.10 21.78 -23.70
C ASP A 302 12.04 22.42 -22.79
N THR A 303 11.14 23.24 -23.36
CA THR A 303 9.98 23.80 -22.64
C THR A 303 9.04 22.71 -22.18
N LEU A 304 8.61 21.80 -23.08
CA LEU A 304 7.69 20.70 -22.73
C LEU A 304 8.33 19.81 -21.64
N LEU A 305 9.56 19.40 -21.85
CA LEU A 305 10.31 18.57 -20.90
C LEU A 305 10.47 19.28 -19.55
N GLY A 306 10.87 20.56 -19.56
CA GLY A 306 11.06 21.37 -18.37
C GLY A 306 9.76 21.54 -17.57
N VAL A 307 8.62 21.74 -18.23
CA VAL A 307 7.31 21.82 -17.56
C VAL A 307 6.95 20.50 -16.89
N VAL A 308 7.08 19.36 -17.61
CA VAL A 308 6.77 18.03 -17.04
C VAL A 308 7.68 17.72 -15.85
N MET A 309 9.00 17.98 -15.97
CA MET A 309 9.95 17.76 -14.88
C MET A 309 9.70 18.70 -13.69
N CYS A 310 9.31 19.95 -13.95
CA CYS A 310 8.95 20.89 -12.89
C CYS A 310 7.72 20.40 -12.11
N LEU A 311 6.66 19.99 -12.80
CA LEU A 311 5.45 19.48 -12.15
C LEU A 311 5.75 18.21 -11.31
N SER A 312 6.52 17.27 -11.87
CA SER A 312 6.98 16.10 -11.12
C SER A 312 7.84 16.50 -9.91
N GLY A 313 8.75 17.47 -10.10
CA GLY A 313 9.59 18.00 -9.03
C GLY A 313 8.76 18.67 -7.91
N VAL A 314 7.73 19.43 -8.26
CA VAL A 314 6.82 20.03 -7.26
C VAL A 314 6.17 18.95 -6.41
N VAL A 315 5.70 17.84 -7.02
CA VAL A 315 5.12 16.72 -6.28
C VAL A 315 6.16 16.08 -5.34
N ILE A 316 7.37 15.76 -5.84
CA ILE A 316 8.43 15.15 -5.02
C ILE A 316 8.82 16.07 -3.86
N TYR A 317 9.04 17.37 -4.11
CA TYR A 317 9.40 18.32 -3.06
C TYR A 317 8.26 18.53 -2.06
N PHE A 318 7.00 18.52 -2.52
CA PHE A 318 5.84 18.56 -1.62
C PHE A 318 5.83 17.34 -0.69
N LEU A 319 6.03 16.12 -1.22
CA LEU A 319 6.08 14.91 -0.43
C LEU A 319 7.25 14.92 0.57
N VAL A 320 8.43 15.36 0.16
CA VAL A 320 9.62 15.40 1.02
C VAL A 320 9.50 16.44 2.14
N ILE A 321 8.86 17.61 1.87
CA ILE A 321 8.84 18.74 2.82
C ILE A 321 7.56 18.80 3.63
N CYS A 322 6.42 18.48 3.01
CA CYS A 322 5.09 18.72 3.58
C CYS A 322 4.38 17.43 4.04
N SER A 323 4.87 16.25 3.66
CA SER A 323 4.24 14.99 4.06
C SER A 323 4.78 14.50 5.39
N GLU A 324 3.87 14.06 6.27
CA GLU A 324 4.20 13.39 7.53
C GLU A 324 4.51 11.88 7.35
N HIS A 325 4.40 11.36 6.11
CA HIS A 325 4.77 9.97 5.82
C HIS A 325 6.29 9.78 5.96
N PRO A 326 6.80 8.97 6.90
CA PRO A 326 8.25 8.76 7.06
C PRO A 326 8.90 8.28 5.76
N ALA A 327 8.22 7.39 5.05
CA ALA A 327 8.69 6.80 3.80
C ALA A 327 8.91 7.80 2.64
N THR A 328 8.44 9.05 2.73
CA THR A 328 8.65 10.09 1.69
C THR A 328 9.84 10.99 1.98
N SER A 329 10.39 10.98 3.20
CA SER A 329 11.40 11.92 3.66
C SER A 329 12.69 11.73 2.85
N PHE A 330 13.68 11.20 3.05
CA PHE A 330 14.93 11.14 2.30
C PHE A 330 14.79 10.51 0.91
N ASN A 331 14.45 11.33 -0.12
CA ASN A 331 14.21 10.87 -1.48
C ASN A 331 15.21 11.44 -2.48
N LEU A 332 16.10 10.60 -3.05
CA LEU A 332 17.12 10.99 -4.01
C LEU A 332 16.55 11.53 -5.33
N HIS A 333 15.29 11.23 -5.66
CA HIS A 333 14.64 11.80 -6.85
C HIS A 333 14.58 13.33 -6.81
N ALA A 334 14.59 13.95 -5.63
CA ALA A 334 14.68 15.40 -5.47
C ALA A 334 15.96 16.03 -6.07
N LEU A 335 17.00 15.24 -6.32
CA LEU A 335 18.23 15.75 -6.95
C LEU A 335 18.07 16.06 -8.44
N TRP A 336 17.22 15.31 -9.15
CA TRP A 336 17.05 15.48 -10.59
C TRP A 336 15.63 15.90 -11.00
N LEU A 337 14.60 15.58 -10.21
CA LEU A 337 13.23 16.11 -10.33
C LEU A 337 13.09 17.32 -9.39
N THR A 338 13.34 18.50 -9.92
CA THR A 338 13.32 19.74 -9.13
C THR A 338 12.31 20.74 -9.70
N PRO A 339 11.60 21.51 -8.85
CA PRO A 339 10.76 22.63 -9.32
C PRO A 339 11.52 23.64 -10.17
N CYS A 340 12.84 23.76 -9.98
CA CYS A 340 13.69 24.62 -10.79
C CYS A 340 13.76 24.21 -12.27
N ALA A 341 13.26 23.03 -12.65
CA ALA A 341 13.14 22.61 -14.04
C ALA A 341 12.23 23.50 -14.90
N ILE A 342 11.51 24.45 -14.30
CA ILE A 342 10.83 25.53 -15.03
C ILE A 342 11.82 26.50 -15.70
N MET A 343 13.04 26.62 -15.20
CA MET A 343 14.04 27.54 -15.75
C MET A 343 14.37 27.23 -17.21
N PRO A 344 14.70 26.00 -17.63
CA PRO A 344 14.94 25.70 -19.06
C PRO A 344 13.68 25.87 -19.92
N ALA A 345 12.50 25.89 -19.35
CA ALA A 345 11.26 26.15 -20.10
C ALA A 345 11.10 27.64 -20.46
N VAL A 346 11.62 28.55 -19.65
CA VAL A 346 11.37 30.00 -19.77
C VAL A 346 12.63 30.79 -20.16
N LEU A 347 13.77 30.57 -19.51
CA LEU A 347 14.96 31.40 -19.63
C LEU A 347 15.57 31.44 -21.04
N PRO A 348 15.56 30.37 -21.87
CA PRO A 348 16.13 30.40 -23.22
C PRO A 348 15.41 31.35 -24.18
N TYR A 349 14.21 31.81 -23.86
CA TYR A 349 13.49 32.82 -24.63
C TYR A 349 13.92 34.26 -24.31
N VAL A 350 14.61 34.46 -23.19
CA VAL A 350 15.07 35.77 -22.73
C VAL A 350 16.60 35.88 -22.91
N ARG A 351 17.04 36.65 -23.89
CA ARG A 351 18.48 36.75 -24.27
C ARG A 351 19.39 37.07 -23.09
N LYS A 352 18.96 37.99 -22.20
CA LYS A 352 19.71 38.42 -21.01
C LYS A 352 19.79 37.32 -19.93
N ALA A 353 18.87 36.32 -19.94
CA ALA A 353 18.82 35.26 -18.97
C ALA A 353 19.60 33.98 -19.39
N MET A 354 20.19 33.97 -20.58
CA MET A 354 20.97 32.84 -21.08
C MET A 354 22.13 32.40 -20.15
N PRO A 355 22.86 33.29 -19.46
CA PRO A 355 23.87 32.87 -18.48
C PRO A 355 23.27 32.10 -17.31
N VAL A 356 22.09 32.51 -16.82
CA VAL A 356 21.36 31.83 -15.73
C VAL A 356 20.90 30.48 -16.20
N ALA A 357 20.35 30.35 -17.41
CA ALA A 357 19.96 29.06 -17.99
C ALA A 357 21.17 28.09 -18.09
N ARG A 358 22.34 28.58 -18.51
CA ARG A 358 23.57 27.78 -18.53
C ARG A 358 23.96 27.32 -17.14
N TRP A 359 23.90 28.22 -16.14
CA TRP A 359 24.24 27.87 -14.77
C TRP A 359 23.30 26.77 -14.23
N TYR A 360 22.00 26.92 -14.46
CA TYR A 360 21.00 25.85 -14.12
C TYR A 360 21.43 24.52 -14.74
N HIS A 361 21.68 24.46 -16.06
CA HIS A 361 22.01 23.19 -16.70
C HIS A 361 23.34 22.59 -16.20
N THR A 362 24.33 23.47 -15.85
CA THR A 362 25.57 22.98 -15.25
C THR A 362 25.34 22.35 -13.87
N VAL A 363 24.56 23.01 -13.03
CA VAL A 363 24.18 22.48 -11.71
C VAL A 363 23.37 21.19 -11.87
N ASN A 364 22.40 21.14 -12.79
CA ASN A 364 21.60 19.96 -13.06
C ASN A 364 22.47 18.75 -13.47
N VAL A 365 23.51 18.95 -14.30
CA VAL A 365 24.46 17.86 -14.63
C VAL A 365 25.15 17.35 -13.37
N VAL A 366 25.62 18.23 -12.49
CA VAL A 366 26.29 17.84 -11.24
C VAL A 366 25.33 17.06 -10.34
N LEU A 367 24.08 17.52 -10.18
CA LEU A 367 23.08 16.85 -9.36
C LEU A 367 22.69 15.48 -9.92
N ILE A 368 22.58 15.35 -11.24
CA ILE A 368 22.32 14.06 -11.91
C ILE A 368 23.47 13.08 -11.67
N LEU A 369 24.72 13.54 -11.79
CA LEU A 369 25.87 12.67 -11.54
C LEU A 369 25.95 12.26 -10.06
N LEU A 370 25.62 13.16 -9.14
CA LEU A 370 25.52 12.87 -7.72
C LEU A 370 24.40 11.84 -7.45
N PHE A 371 23.22 12.02 -8.04
CA PHE A 371 22.13 11.05 -7.97
C PHE A 371 22.61 9.67 -8.44
N ALA A 372 23.20 9.58 -9.63
CA ALA A 372 23.67 8.31 -10.17
C ALA A 372 24.72 7.66 -9.25
N LEU A 373 25.66 8.43 -8.71
CA LEU A 373 26.65 7.94 -7.77
C LEU A 373 26.00 7.36 -6.50
N LEU A 374 25.08 8.11 -5.90
CA LEU A 374 24.42 7.67 -4.65
C LEU A 374 23.56 6.42 -4.87
N VAL A 375 22.86 6.29 -6.01
CA VAL A 375 22.11 5.08 -6.34
C VAL A 375 23.05 3.89 -6.56
N VAL A 376 24.16 4.07 -7.30
CA VAL A 376 25.16 3.00 -7.50
C VAL A 376 25.83 2.59 -6.19
N CYS A 377 26.00 3.51 -5.26
CA CYS A 377 26.49 3.23 -3.90
C CYS A 377 25.42 2.55 -2.99
N GLY A 378 24.23 2.26 -3.50
CA GLY A 378 23.19 1.57 -2.75
C GLY A 378 22.45 2.43 -1.71
N VAL A 379 22.53 3.78 -1.83
CA VAL A 379 21.86 4.67 -0.86
C VAL A 379 20.34 4.60 -0.99
N GLN A 380 19.82 4.42 -2.21
CA GLN A 380 18.40 4.23 -2.48
C GLN A 380 18.25 3.35 -3.73
N CYS A 381 17.35 2.36 -3.68
CA CYS A 381 16.93 1.62 -4.86
C CYS A 381 15.95 2.45 -5.70
N VAL A 382 16.06 2.36 -7.02
CA VAL A 382 15.17 3.06 -7.95
C VAL A 382 14.64 2.10 -9.00
N ASP A 383 13.47 2.42 -9.58
CA ASP A 383 12.95 1.67 -10.71
C ASP A 383 13.88 1.81 -11.93
N SER A 384 14.04 0.73 -12.68
CA SER A 384 14.92 0.69 -13.85
C SER A 384 14.54 1.71 -14.94
N ALA A 385 13.25 2.06 -15.06
CA ALA A 385 12.75 3.08 -16.00
C ALA A 385 13.22 4.51 -15.64
N VAL A 386 13.73 4.73 -14.44
CA VAL A 386 14.33 6.02 -14.03
C VAL A 386 15.60 6.34 -14.83
N TRP A 387 16.41 5.33 -15.18
CA TRP A 387 17.68 5.55 -15.86
C TRP A 387 17.55 6.19 -17.23
N PRO A 388 16.67 5.73 -18.14
CA PRO A 388 16.40 6.44 -19.39
C PRO A 388 15.89 7.86 -19.18
N LEU A 389 15.06 8.14 -18.17
CA LEU A 389 14.55 9.47 -17.86
C LEU A 389 15.65 10.41 -17.36
N VAL A 390 16.52 9.93 -16.51
CA VAL A 390 17.71 10.66 -16.04
C VAL A 390 18.66 10.96 -17.20
N ALA A 391 18.85 10.01 -18.13
CA ALA A 391 19.64 10.20 -19.34
C ALA A 391 19.04 11.29 -20.25
N VAL A 392 17.71 11.36 -20.38
CA VAL A 392 17.02 12.44 -21.11
C VAL A 392 17.41 13.81 -20.55
N SER A 393 17.30 14.00 -19.23
CA SER A 393 17.67 15.26 -18.57
C SER A 393 19.14 15.59 -18.72
N LEU A 394 20.02 14.61 -18.56
CA LEU A 394 21.47 14.77 -18.72
C LEU A 394 21.84 15.20 -20.14
N ILE A 395 21.35 14.50 -21.17
CA ILE A 395 21.62 14.79 -22.58
C ILE A 395 21.19 16.22 -22.93
N ARG A 396 19.98 16.64 -22.51
CA ARG A 396 19.48 18.00 -22.79
C ARG A 396 20.30 19.06 -22.07
N SER A 397 20.70 18.83 -20.82
CA SER A 397 21.53 19.75 -20.07
C SER A 397 22.95 19.90 -20.69
N LEU A 398 23.55 18.79 -21.07
CA LEU A 398 24.86 18.83 -21.76
C LEU A 398 24.75 19.54 -23.11
N ASN A 399 23.73 19.24 -23.91
CA ASN A 399 23.50 19.90 -25.21
C ASN A 399 23.38 21.42 -25.04
N PHE A 400 22.67 21.91 -24.02
CA PHE A 400 22.53 23.35 -23.76
C PHE A 400 23.85 23.97 -23.36
N VAL A 401 24.65 23.35 -22.47
CA VAL A 401 25.93 23.85 -22.01
C VAL A 401 26.92 23.97 -23.18
N PHE A 402 26.99 22.94 -24.05
CA PHE A 402 27.86 22.97 -25.24
C PHE A 402 27.38 23.96 -26.29
N TYR A 403 26.07 24.07 -26.54
CA TYR A 403 25.52 25.07 -27.45
C TYR A 403 25.87 26.49 -27.00
N TYR A 404 25.72 26.81 -25.72
CA TYR A 404 26.05 28.12 -25.17
C TYR A 404 27.53 28.44 -25.35
N LYS A 405 28.44 27.51 -25.03
CA LYS A 405 29.88 27.68 -25.21
C LYS A 405 30.25 27.97 -26.66
N ARG A 406 29.63 27.21 -27.61
CA ARG A 406 29.88 27.40 -29.06
C ARG A 406 29.42 28.76 -29.58
N ASN A 407 28.37 29.34 -29.02
CA ASN A 407 27.86 30.67 -29.44
C ASN A 407 28.49 31.87 -28.74
N LEU A 408 29.31 31.64 -27.70
CA LEU A 408 30.14 32.69 -27.10
C LEU A 408 31.44 32.93 -27.85
N ILE A 409 31.88 31.92 -28.60
CA ILE A 409 33.17 31.96 -29.36
C ILE A 409 32.95 32.54 -30.77
N LYS A 410 31.71 32.65 -31.22
CA LYS A 410 31.30 33.36 -32.43
C LYS A 410 30.85 34.78 -32.11
#